data_1ac7983ecde482658f639fa4aae0d27d
#
_entry.id   1ac7983ecde482658f639fa4aae0d27d
#
_cell.length_a   1.000
_cell.length_b   1.000
_cell.length_c   1.000
_cell.angle_alpha   90.00
_cell.angle_beta   90.00
_cell.angle_gamma   90.00
#
_symmetry.space_group_name_H-M   'P 1'
#
loop_
_entity.id
_entity.type
_entity.pdbx_description
1 polymer ?
#
loop_
_entity_poly.entity_id
_entity_poly.type
_entity_poly.pdbx_seq_one_letter_code
_entity_poly.pdbx_strand_id
1 'polypeptide(L)'
;MSRAIVCNWRDVNPYVGHINALVWHIFKPTDADSDDPAACLHHMGGIARHAMQAGKESDSHNHPNAEQYYYILKGTGEVLVGDKLHPVRPGMAIYFAPGVQHQFFAGSEDEWCEHLIITCSVDRTQSQPRLIHWDQVTPESGKHGAAVTWLMLESLDEPEPESDQPCLLGFYYLARQALVRGKASDCHQHDDKEQVYYITEGYGTVVIGDDVYKVREGDSIYIPKGALHQIFNDACDGWLAYLVIS
;
A
#
# COMPACT_ATOMS: atom_id res chain seq x y z
N MET A 1 10.94 -11.25 -19.17
CA MET A 1 9.92 -11.17 -18.09
C MET A 1 10.55 -10.38 -16.96
N SER A 2 9.86 -9.39 -16.43
CA SER A 2 10.32 -8.67 -15.23
C SER A 2 10.39 -9.66 -14.07
N ARG A 3 11.46 -9.54 -13.27
CA ARG A 3 11.71 -10.41 -12.11
C ARG A 3 10.94 -9.89 -10.91
N ALA A 4 10.43 -10.78 -10.05
CA ALA A 4 9.94 -10.41 -8.73
C ALA A 4 11.06 -9.82 -7.86
N ILE A 5 10.71 -8.85 -7.04
CA ILE A 5 11.67 -8.13 -6.18
C ILE A 5 11.10 -8.08 -4.76
N VAL A 6 11.93 -8.42 -3.79
CA VAL A 6 11.62 -8.25 -2.37
C VAL A 6 12.58 -7.22 -1.78
N CYS A 7 12.04 -6.20 -1.14
CA CYS A 7 12.80 -5.11 -0.52
C CYS A 7 12.22 -4.78 0.86
N ASN A 8 13.05 -4.81 1.90
CA ASN A 8 12.66 -4.27 3.19
C ASN A 8 12.96 -2.78 3.25
N TRP A 9 12.05 -1.97 3.76
CA TRP A 9 12.27 -0.52 3.87
C TRP A 9 13.52 -0.16 4.70
N ARG A 10 13.95 -1.03 5.61
CA ARG A 10 15.16 -0.83 6.43
C ARG A 10 16.45 -0.93 5.64
N ASP A 11 16.41 -1.55 4.44
CA ASP A 11 17.55 -1.68 3.53
C ASP A 11 17.63 -0.51 2.54
N VAL A 12 16.65 0.41 2.56
CA VAL A 12 16.59 1.62 1.74
C VAL A 12 17.17 2.80 2.50
N ASN A 13 18.00 3.62 1.85
CA ASN A 13 18.50 4.85 2.45
C ASN A 13 17.42 5.93 2.48
N PRO A 14 17.07 6.50 3.66
CA PRO A 14 16.10 7.57 3.74
C PRO A 14 16.68 8.93 3.35
N TYR A 15 15.80 9.83 2.99
CA TYR A 15 16.08 11.25 2.88
C TYR A 15 15.00 12.07 3.59
N VAL A 16 15.26 13.36 3.82
CA VAL A 16 14.26 14.28 4.39
C VAL A 16 13.45 14.88 3.24
N GLY A 17 12.15 14.65 3.26
CA GLY A 17 11.17 15.19 2.33
C GLY A 17 10.00 15.85 3.06
N HIS A 18 9.12 16.51 2.32
CA HIS A 18 7.89 17.10 2.88
C HIS A 18 8.13 17.90 4.18
N ILE A 19 9.21 18.71 4.19
CA ILE A 19 9.71 19.52 5.30
C ILE A 19 10.26 18.68 6.46
N ASN A 20 9.46 17.77 7.04
CA ASN A 20 9.79 17.07 8.30
C ASN A 20 9.66 15.54 8.22
N ALA A 21 9.40 14.95 7.06
CA ALA A 21 9.26 13.52 6.92
C ALA A 21 10.59 12.86 6.57
N LEU A 22 10.91 11.73 7.21
CA LEU A 22 11.87 10.77 6.69
C LEU A 22 11.17 9.91 5.64
N VAL A 23 11.77 9.80 4.46
CA VAL A 23 11.17 9.13 3.30
C VAL A 23 12.07 8.01 2.82
N TRP A 24 11.53 6.80 2.72
CA TRP A 24 12.14 5.63 2.09
C TRP A 24 11.38 5.31 0.81
N HIS A 25 11.95 5.59 -0.37
CA HIS A 25 11.39 5.15 -1.66
C HIS A 25 11.70 3.67 -1.86
N ILE A 26 10.70 2.82 -1.61
CA ILE A 26 10.85 1.37 -1.67
C ILE A 26 10.83 0.88 -3.11
N PHE A 27 9.81 1.30 -3.88
CA PHE A 27 9.69 1.03 -5.31
C PHE A 27 9.38 2.30 -6.07
N LYS A 28 9.92 2.39 -7.29
CA LYS A 28 9.83 3.54 -8.21
C LYS A 28 9.30 3.09 -9.57
N PRO A 29 8.80 4.01 -10.39
CA PRO A 29 8.50 3.71 -11.78
C PRO A 29 9.73 3.13 -12.49
N THR A 30 9.49 2.19 -13.39
CA THR A 30 10.55 1.62 -14.22
C THR A 30 11.25 2.72 -15.04
N ASP A 31 12.58 2.64 -15.10
CA ASP A 31 13.42 3.52 -15.86
C ASP A 31 14.40 2.65 -16.68
N ALA A 32 14.31 2.74 -17.99
CA ALA A 32 15.11 1.93 -18.91
C ALA A 32 16.61 2.21 -18.79
N ASP A 33 16.99 3.40 -18.30
CA ASP A 33 18.38 3.83 -18.13
C ASP A 33 18.92 3.58 -16.71
N SER A 34 18.09 2.99 -15.83
CA SER A 34 18.45 2.74 -14.43
C SER A 34 18.78 1.28 -14.17
N ASP A 35 19.94 1.03 -13.54
CA ASP A 35 20.29 -0.27 -12.97
C ASP A 35 19.70 -0.48 -11.54
N ASP A 36 18.92 0.47 -11.03
CA ASP A 36 18.29 0.38 -9.70
C ASP A 36 17.18 -0.68 -9.72
N PRO A 37 17.31 -1.79 -8.99
CA PRO A 37 16.28 -2.82 -8.95
C PRO A 37 14.96 -2.31 -8.36
N ALA A 38 14.97 -1.21 -7.61
CA ALA A 38 13.75 -0.57 -7.09
C ALA A 38 12.94 0.15 -8.18
N ALA A 39 13.51 0.41 -9.37
CA ALA A 39 12.82 0.97 -10.53
C ALA A 39 12.10 -0.13 -11.32
N CYS A 40 11.05 -0.72 -10.74
CA CYS A 40 10.37 -1.92 -11.23
C CYS A 40 8.88 -1.72 -11.57
N LEU A 41 8.27 -0.63 -11.12
CA LEU A 41 6.83 -0.40 -11.32
C LEU A 41 6.55 0.06 -12.75
N HIS A 42 5.65 -0.62 -13.45
CA HIS A 42 5.27 -0.30 -14.82
C HIS A 42 3.99 0.55 -14.90
N HIS A 43 3.12 0.45 -13.92
CA HIS A 43 1.84 1.15 -13.85
C HIS A 43 1.80 2.11 -12.67
N MET A 44 2.17 1.64 -11.49
CA MET A 44 2.21 2.47 -10.30
C MET A 44 3.32 3.52 -10.36
N GLY A 45 3.05 4.73 -9.85
CA GLY A 45 4.00 5.85 -9.86
C GLY A 45 5.01 5.83 -8.71
N GLY A 46 4.79 5.00 -7.68
CA GLY A 46 5.72 4.86 -6.58
C GLY A 46 5.10 4.33 -5.31
N ILE A 47 5.96 3.68 -4.50
CA ILE A 47 5.64 3.23 -3.15
C ILE A 47 6.74 3.70 -2.21
N ALA A 48 6.37 4.51 -1.23
CA ALA A 48 7.28 5.02 -0.23
C ALA A 48 6.73 4.81 1.19
N ARG A 49 7.64 4.64 2.16
CA ARG A 49 7.32 4.74 3.58
C ARG A 49 7.74 6.11 4.07
N HIS A 50 6.88 6.75 4.83
CA HIS A 50 7.16 8.00 5.53
C HIS A 50 7.14 7.78 7.03
N ALA A 51 8.01 8.49 7.73
CA ALA A 51 7.97 8.60 9.18
C ALA A 51 8.12 10.06 9.60
N MET A 52 7.23 10.51 10.46
CA MET A 52 7.19 11.87 10.95
C MET A 52 7.25 11.89 12.47
N GLN A 53 8.16 12.70 13.01
CA GLN A 53 8.33 12.87 14.45
C GLN A 53 7.08 13.52 15.06
N ALA A 54 6.76 13.16 16.30
CA ALA A 54 5.65 13.73 17.05
C ALA A 54 5.63 15.27 17.02
N GLY A 55 4.45 15.85 16.82
CA GLY A 55 4.21 17.28 16.73
C GLY A 55 4.77 17.97 15.48
N LYS A 56 5.20 17.22 14.47
CA LYS A 56 5.64 17.75 13.17
C LYS A 56 4.55 17.64 12.12
N GLU A 57 4.70 18.43 11.07
CA GLU A 57 3.77 18.47 9.93
C GLU A 57 4.51 18.40 8.60
N SER A 58 3.83 17.93 7.56
CA SER A 58 4.31 18.03 6.18
C SER A 58 3.98 19.40 5.58
N ASP A 59 4.52 19.68 4.40
CA ASP A 59 4.03 20.73 3.54
C ASP A 59 2.58 20.45 3.11
N SER A 60 1.83 21.52 2.87
CA SER A 60 0.49 21.44 2.28
C SER A 60 0.61 21.51 0.76
N HIS A 61 0.14 20.47 0.06
CA HIS A 61 0.29 20.38 -1.40
C HIS A 61 -0.85 19.57 -2.05
N ASN A 62 -0.83 19.45 -3.38
CA ASN A 62 -1.71 18.58 -4.15
C ASN A 62 -0.98 18.01 -5.38
N HIS A 63 -1.57 17.00 -6.00
CA HIS A 63 -1.07 16.35 -7.21
C HIS A 63 -2.14 16.44 -8.32
N PRO A 64 -2.08 17.42 -9.25
CA PRO A 64 -3.15 17.63 -10.22
C PRO A 64 -3.33 16.48 -11.24
N ASN A 65 -2.27 15.70 -11.49
CA ASN A 65 -2.23 14.62 -12.48
C ASN A 65 -1.89 13.25 -11.86
N ALA A 66 -2.09 13.11 -10.55
CA ALA A 66 -1.88 11.84 -9.88
C ALA A 66 -2.89 11.68 -8.74
N GLU A 67 -3.35 10.46 -8.58
CA GLU A 67 -4.02 10.03 -7.36
C GLU A 67 -3.00 9.46 -6.38
N GLN A 68 -3.32 9.55 -5.12
CA GLN A 68 -2.46 9.07 -4.06
C GLN A 68 -3.30 8.49 -2.93
N TYR A 69 -2.81 7.47 -2.25
CA TYR A 69 -3.38 7.09 -0.96
C TYR A 69 -2.31 6.80 0.07
N TYR A 70 -2.64 7.07 1.33
CA TYR A 70 -1.83 6.74 2.49
C TYR A 70 -2.42 5.51 3.18
N TYR A 71 -1.55 4.70 3.76
CA TYR A 71 -1.95 3.67 4.71
C TYR A 71 -1.17 3.87 6.01
N ILE A 72 -1.88 4.12 7.12
CA ILE A 72 -1.26 4.41 8.41
C ILE A 72 -0.76 3.11 9.03
N LEU A 73 0.55 3.04 9.29
CA LEU A 73 1.22 1.87 9.86
C LEU A 73 1.35 1.97 11.38
N LYS A 74 1.67 3.18 11.89
CA LYS A 74 2.00 3.41 13.29
C LYS A 74 1.71 4.85 13.71
N GLY A 75 1.45 5.06 15.01
CA GLY A 75 1.18 6.37 15.59
C GLY A 75 -0.18 6.93 15.21
N THR A 76 -0.48 8.12 15.72
CA THR A 76 -1.73 8.85 15.49
C THR A 76 -1.44 10.26 14.99
N GLY A 77 -2.43 10.93 14.47
CA GLY A 77 -2.31 12.30 13.98
C GLY A 77 -3.59 12.77 13.33
N GLU A 78 -3.44 13.76 12.47
CA GLU A 78 -4.54 14.28 11.64
C GLU A 78 -4.07 14.44 10.20
N VAL A 79 -5.00 14.33 9.27
CA VAL A 79 -4.76 14.61 7.86
C VAL A 79 -5.76 15.66 7.37
N LEU A 80 -5.26 16.70 6.74
CA LEU A 80 -6.08 17.65 5.97
C LEU A 80 -6.41 16.99 4.63
N VAL A 81 -7.69 16.95 4.27
CA VAL A 81 -8.19 16.49 2.98
C VAL A 81 -9.14 17.56 2.44
N GLY A 82 -8.69 18.30 1.44
CA GLY A 82 -9.38 19.53 0.99
C GLY A 82 -9.36 20.59 2.10
N ASP A 83 -10.52 20.86 2.68
CA ASP A 83 -10.71 21.84 3.75
C ASP A 83 -11.02 21.24 5.13
N LYS A 84 -10.94 19.90 5.25
CA LYS A 84 -11.32 19.17 6.46
C LYS A 84 -10.15 18.42 7.07
N LEU A 85 -10.00 18.54 8.39
CA LEU A 85 -9.10 17.74 9.20
C LEU A 85 -9.81 16.45 9.64
N HIS A 86 -9.09 15.35 9.53
CA HIS A 86 -9.58 14.03 9.92
C HIS A 86 -8.55 13.35 10.83
N PRO A 87 -8.95 12.82 11.99
CA PRO A 87 -8.06 12.04 12.83
C PRO A 87 -7.68 10.74 12.12
N VAL A 88 -6.42 10.32 12.29
CA VAL A 88 -5.90 9.09 11.72
C VAL A 88 -5.30 8.18 12.77
N ARG A 89 -5.39 6.86 12.52
CA ARG A 89 -4.85 5.81 13.38
C ARG A 89 -4.35 4.62 12.53
N PRO A 90 -3.50 3.74 13.10
CA PRO A 90 -3.00 2.58 12.37
C PRO A 90 -4.13 1.74 11.76
N GLY A 91 -3.95 1.31 10.51
CA GLY A 91 -4.95 0.54 9.77
C GLY A 91 -5.91 1.37 8.91
N MET A 92 -5.81 2.70 8.92
CA MET A 92 -6.59 3.57 8.02
C MET A 92 -5.92 3.69 6.65
N ALA A 93 -6.74 3.65 5.60
CA ALA A 93 -6.42 4.13 4.26
C ALA A 93 -7.07 5.50 4.03
N ILE A 94 -6.31 6.41 3.45
CA ILE A 94 -6.76 7.77 3.10
C ILE A 94 -6.47 7.98 1.62
N TYR A 95 -7.50 8.11 0.81
CA TYR A 95 -7.38 8.36 -0.62
C TYR A 95 -7.54 9.85 -0.93
N PHE A 96 -6.64 10.36 -1.74
CA PHE A 96 -6.63 11.71 -2.28
C PHE A 96 -6.84 11.65 -3.79
N ALA A 97 -7.98 12.15 -4.25
CA ALA A 97 -8.23 12.33 -5.67
C ALA A 97 -7.29 13.39 -6.26
N PRO A 98 -7.02 13.38 -7.57
CA PRO A 98 -6.17 14.38 -8.21
C PRO A 98 -6.62 15.80 -7.91
N GLY A 99 -5.67 16.69 -7.59
CA GLY A 99 -5.90 18.09 -7.26
C GLY A 99 -6.40 18.35 -5.84
N VAL A 100 -6.70 17.34 -5.04
CA VAL A 100 -7.13 17.52 -3.65
C VAL A 100 -5.96 17.96 -2.79
N GLN A 101 -6.11 19.16 -2.16
CA GLN A 101 -5.14 19.69 -1.21
C GLN A 101 -5.05 18.78 0.01
N HIS A 102 -3.83 18.46 0.43
CA HIS A 102 -3.62 17.62 1.60
C HIS A 102 -2.36 17.99 2.38
N GLN A 103 -2.37 17.67 3.67
CA GLN A 103 -1.26 17.88 4.60
C GLN A 103 -1.39 16.88 5.74
N PHE A 104 -0.27 16.38 6.24
CA PHE A 104 -0.22 15.46 7.35
C PHE A 104 0.33 16.13 8.62
N PHE A 105 -0.31 15.88 9.76
CA PHE A 105 0.07 16.36 11.08
C PHE A 105 0.27 15.16 12.01
N ALA A 106 1.51 14.91 12.41
CA ALA A 106 1.79 13.87 13.40
C ALA A 106 1.29 14.30 14.78
N GLY A 107 0.70 13.38 15.52
CA GLY A 107 0.19 13.65 16.86
C GLY A 107 1.28 14.16 17.82
N SER A 108 0.86 14.76 18.91
CA SER A 108 1.77 15.38 19.88
C SER A 108 2.33 14.40 20.94
N GLU A 109 1.93 13.14 20.90
CA GLU A 109 2.46 12.11 21.78
C GLU A 109 3.87 11.68 21.33
N ASP A 110 4.67 11.10 22.20
CA ASP A 110 6.09 10.78 21.95
C ASP A 110 6.32 9.67 20.90
N GLU A 111 5.31 9.33 20.10
CA GLU A 111 5.36 8.30 19.09
C GLU A 111 5.46 8.87 17.68
N TRP A 112 6.40 8.34 16.89
CA TRP A 112 6.48 8.65 15.45
C TRP A 112 5.24 8.15 14.73
N CYS A 113 4.70 8.98 13.85
CA CYS A 113 3.65 8.56 12.93
C CYS A 113 4.28 8.06 11.62
N GLU A 114 3.92 6.84 11.22
CA GLU A 114 4.48 6.16 10.08
C GLU A 114 3.37 5.72 9.13
N HIS A 115 3.54 5.98 7.84
CA HIS A 115 2.56 5.61 6.82
C HIS A 115 3.22 5.27 5.49
N LEU A 116 2.53 4.46 4.70
CA LEU A 116 2.86 4.27 3.30
C LEU A 116 2.22 5.37 2.47
N ILE A 117 2.91 5.78 1.42
CA ILE A 117 2.40 6.62 0.34
C ILE A 117 2.50 5.82 -0.94
N ILE A 118 1.36 5.67 -1.62
CA ILE A 118 1.25 4.96 -2.88
C ILE A 118 0.65 5.93 -3.89
N THR A 119 1.31 6.07 -5.04
CA THR A 119 0.97 7.09 -6.05
C THR A 119 0.78 6.44 -7.42
N CYS A 120 -0.20 6.92 -8.18
CA CYS A 120 -0.39 6.57 -9.60
C CYS A 120 -0.68 7.83 -10.41
N SER A 121 -0.04 7.96 -11.57
CA SER A 121 -0.35 9.04 -12.52
C SER A 121 -1.66 8.72 -13.24
N VAL A 122 -2.54 9.71 -13.40
CA VAL A 122 -3.84 9.55 -14.04
C VAL A 122 -4.18 10.74 -14.91
N ASP A 123 -4.93 10.50 -15.99
CA ASP A 123 -5.37 11.54 -16.94
C ASP A 123 -6.73 12.14 -16.60
N ARG A 124 -7.43 11.56 -15.63
CA ARG A 124 -8.78 11.96 -15.20
C ARG A 124 -8.78 12.36 -13.72
N THR A 125 -9.71 13.25 -13.36
CA THR A 125 -9.76 13.86 -12.02
C THR A 125 -11.08 13.65 -11.29
N GLN A 126 -12.05 12.97 -11.91
CA GLN A 126 -13.41 12.82 -11.37
C GLN A 126 -13.48 11.69 -10.34
N SER A 127 -13.00 11.96 -9.16
CA SER A 127 -13.15 11.07 -8.01
C SER A 127 -13.33 11.89 -6.73
N GLN A 128 -13.70 11.22 -5.63
CA GLN A 128 -13.88 11.83 -4.32
C GLN A 128 -12.90 11.25 -3.31
N PRO A 129 -12.35 12.07 -2.42
CA PRO A 129 -11.51 11.58 -1.32
C PRO A 129 -12.28 10.55 -0.46
N ARG A 130 -11.55 9.57 0.04
CA ARG A 130 -12.11 8.54 0.91
C ARG A 130 -11.20 8.25 2.09
N LEU A 131 -11.78 8.07 3.27
CA LEU A 131 -11.10 7.59 4.46
C LEU A 131 -11.82 6.34 4.97
N ILE A 132 -11.08 5.27 5.18
CA ILE A 132 -11.64 4.00 5.65
C ILE A 132 -10.63 3.28 6.55
N HIS A 133 -11.10 2.68 7.64
CA HIS A 133 -10.29 1.78 8.45
C HIS A 133 -10.70 0.33 8.15
N TRP A 134 -9.74 -0.59 8.12
CA TRP A 134 -10.02 -1.98 7.76
C TRP A 134 -11.08 -2.65 8.65
N ASP A 135 -11.21 -2.25 9.94
CA ASP A 135 -12.24 -2.80 10.83
C ASP A 135 -13.67 -2.34 10.51
N GLN A 136 -13.83 -1.35 9.64
CA GLN A 136 -15.12 -0.87 9.11
C GLN A 136 -15.55 -1.62 7.84
N VAL A 137 -14.66 -2.44 7.30
CA VAL A 137 -14.91 -3.24 6.09
C VAL A 137 -15.34 -4.64 6.49
N THR A 138 -16.40 -5.15 5.88
CA THR A 138 -16.82 -6.54 6.08
C THR A 138 -15.76 -7.49 5.50
N PRO A 139 -15.18 -8.39 6.30
CA PRO A 139 -14.20 -9.33 5.79
C PRO A 139 -14.83 -10.41 4.91
N GLU A 140 -14.13 -10.76 3.85
CA GLU A 140 -14.47 -11.87 2.97
C GLU A 140 -13.49 -13.02 3.10
N SER A 141 -13.96 -14.25 2.90
CA SER A 141 -13.15 -15.47 2.90
C SER A 141 -13.49 -16.34 1.70
N GLY A 142 -12.49 -17.12 1.24
CA GLY A 142 -12.70 -18.10 0.16
C GLY A 142 -12.43 -17.58 -1.26
N LYS A 143 -12.28 -16.29 -1.48
CA LYS A 143 -11.89 -15.73 -2.79
C LYS A 143 -10.39 -15.95 -3.08
N HIS A 144 -9.55 -15.95 -2.05
CA HIS A 144 -8.08 -16.10 -2.15
C HIS A 144 -7.58 -17.23 -1.24
N GLY A 145 -8.05 -18.46 -1.51
CA GLY A 145 -7.70 -19.63 -0.72
C GLY A 145 -8.12 -19.50 0.73
N ALA A 146 -7.18 -19.56 1.68
CA ALA A 146 -7.46 -19.39 3.11
C ALA A 146 -7.26 -17.95 3.63
N ALA A 147 -6.95 -17.00 2.76
CA ALA A 147 -6.82 -15.61 3.16
C ALA A 147 -8.17 -14.99 3.51
N VAL A 148 -8.21 -14.26 4.62
CA VAL A 148 -9.30 -13.35 4.94
C VAL A 148 -8.96 -11.98 4.34
N THR A 149 -9.89 -11.40 3.60
CA THR A 149 -9.67 -10.16 2.82
C THR A 149 -10.60 -9.05 3.29
N TRP A 150 -10.05 -7.86 3.52
CA TRP A 150 -10.76 -6.59 3.73
C TRP A 150 -10.45 -5.68 2.54
N LEU A 151 -11.41 -5.54 1.62
CA LEU A 151 -11.27 -4.68 0.45
C LEU A 151 -11.56 -3.23 0.86
N MET A 152 -10.53 -2.40 0.93
CA MET A 152 -10.60 -1.05 1.52
C MET A 152 -10.89 0.04 0.50
N LEU A 153 -10.21 -0.02 -0.66
CA LEU A 153 -10.39 0.94 -1.76
C LEU A 153 -10.52 0.16 -3.07
N GLU A 154 -11.37 0.65 -3.98
CA GLU A 154 -11.72 -0.02 -5.23
C GLU A 154 -11.72 0.94 -6.41
N SER A 155 -11.47 0.40 -7.61
CA SER A 155 -11.54 1.12 -8.88
C SER A 155 -12.96 1.59 -9.18
N LEU A 156 -13.06 2.78 -9.77
CA LEU A 156 -14.31 3.29 -10.35
C LEU A 156 -14.73 2.50 -11.62
N ASP A 157 -13.79 1.89 -12.32
CA ASP A 157 -14.06 1.19 -13.57
C ASP A 157 -14.53 -0.25 -13.37
N GLU A 158 -14.02 -0.90 -12.33
CA GLU A 158 -14.28 -2.31 -12.02
C GLU A 158 -14.61 -2.52 -10.54
N PRO A 159 -15.69 -1.88 -10.02
CA PRO A 159 -16.05 -2.06 -8.61
C PRO A 159 -16.66 -3.45 -8.38
N GLU A 160 -16.51 -3.98 -7.18
CA GLU A 160 -17.28 -5.16 -6.75
C GLU A 160 -18.79 -4.84 -6.79
N PRO A 161 -19.65 -5.81 -7.13
CA PRO A 161 -21.07 -5.56 -7.36
C PRO A 161 -21.84 -4.91 -6.20
N GLU A 162 -21.35 -5.09 -4.97
CA GLU A 162 -21.97 -4.53 -3.75
C GLU A 162 -21.18 -3.32 -3.21
N SER A 163 -20.17 -2.82 -3.94
CA SER A 163 -19.40 -1.65 -3.53
C SER A 163 -20.26 -0.39 -3.59
N ASP A 164 -20.32 0.30 -2.50
CA ASP A 164 -21.07 1.56 -2.38
C ASP A 164 -20.20 2.81 -2.59
N GLN A 165 -18.87 2.66 -2.64
CA GLN A 165 -17.95 3.80 -2.66
C GLN A 165 -16.63 3.53 -3.43
N PRO A 166 -16.64 3.11 -4.69
CA PRO A 166 -15.43 3.04 -5.49
C PRO A 166 -14.84 4.44 -5.66
N CYS A 167 -13.51 4.56 -5.68
CA CYS A 167 -12.86 5.86 -5.72
C CYS A 167 -11.57 5.91 -6.56
N LEU A 168 -10.90 4.77 -6.76
CA LEU A 168 -9.60 4.73 -7.45
C LEU A 168 -9.77 4.94 -8.96
N LEU A 169 -8.86 5.70 -9.56
CA LEU A 169 -8.88 6.06 -10.99
C LEU A 169 -7.89 5.24 -11.81
N GLY A 170 -6.70 5.03 -11.30
CA GLY A 170 -5.61 4.30 -11.94
C GLY A 170 -5.26 3.01 -11.22
N PHE A 171 -5.50 2.90 -9.93
CA PHE A 171 -5.37 1.65 -9.19
C PHE A 171 -6.61 0.77 -9.35
N TYR A 172 -6.41 -0.55 -9.23
CA TYR A 172 -7.52 -1.51 -9.20
C TYR A 172 -8.10 -1.61 -7.78
N TYR A 173 -7.26 -1.80 -6.77
CA TYR A 173 -7.71 -1.89 -5.37
C TYR A 173 -6.57 -1.74 -4.36
N LEU A 174 -6.96 -1.45 -3.13
CA LEU A 174 -6.19 -1.66 -1.91
C LEU A 174 -6.96 -2.63 -1.02
N ALA A 175 -6.37 -3.77 -0.71
CA ALA A 175 -6.94 -4.71 0.25
C ALA A 175 -5.95 -5.02 1.37
N ARG A 176 -6.45 -5.25 2.58
CA ARG A 176 -5.73 -5.93 3.63
C ARG A 176 -6.08 -7.41 3.58
N GLN A 177 -5.06 -8.26 3.61
CA GLN A 177 -5.25 -9.71 3.72
C GLN A 177 -4.52 -10.27 4.94
N ALA A 178 -5.04 -11.38 5.47
CA ALA A 178 -4.41 -12.06 6.59
C ALA A 178 -4.60 -13.58 6.53
N LEU A 179 -3.55 -14.31 6.95
CA LEU A 179 -3.50 -15.76 7.02
C LEU A 179 -3.20 -16.20 8.46
N VAL A 180 -3.97 -17.14 9.00
CA VAL A 180 -3.60 -17.83 10.24
C VAL A 180 -2.49 -18.84 9.99
N ARG A 181 -1.81 -19.22 11.06
CA ARG A 181 -0.72 -20.22 11.00
C ARG A 181 -1.10 -21.48 10.21
N GLY A 182 -0.18 -21.94 9.36
CA GLY A 182 -0.29 -23.14 8.55
C GLY A 182 -1.24 -22.99 7.35
N LYS A 183 -1.67 -21.78 7.03
CA LYS A 183 -2.55 -21.50 5.89
C LYS A 183 -1.79 -20.77 4.77
N ALA A 184 -2.37 -20.83 3.58
CA ALA A 184 -1.86 -20.19 2.39
C ALA A 184 -2.98 -19.55 1.58
N SER A 185 -2.64 -18.56 0.75
CA SER A 185 -3.51 -18.13 -0.33
C SER A 185 -3.65 -19.25 -1.37
N ASP A 186 -4.53 -19.10 -2.34
CA ASP A 186 -4.48 -19.86 -3.58
C ASP A 186 -3.24 -19.48 -4.40
N CYS A 187 -2.84 -20.37 -5.29
CA CYS A 187 -1.79 -20.12 -6.27
C CYS A 187 -2.45 -19.58 -7.54
N HIS A 188 -2.20 -18.32 -7.91
CA HIS A 188 -2.84 -17.64 -9.03
C HIS A 188 -1.91 -16.63 -9.70
N GLN A 189 -2.37 -16.04 -10.81
CA GLN A 189 -1.69 -14.97 -11.54
C GLN A 189 -2.71 -13.93 -12.02
N HIS A 190 -2.22 -12.73 -12.33
CA HIS A 190 -2.99 -11.66 -12.98
C HIS A 190 -2.30 -11.26 -14.30
N ASP A 191 -2.99 -11.46 -15.42
CA ASP A 191 -2.41 -11.19 -16.73
C ASP A 191 -2.41 -9.70 -17.11
N ASP A 192 -3.23 -8.91 -16.45
CA ASP A 192 -3.53 -7.51 -16.76
C ASP A 192 -2.90 -6.50 -15.79
N LYS A 193 -2.52 -6.92 -14.59
CA LYS A 193 -2.07 -6.02 -13.52
C LYS A 193 -0.81 -6.49 -12.80
N GLU A 194 0.02 -5.54 -12.39
CA GLU A 194 1.09 -5.76 -11.41
C GLU A 194 0.54 -5.60 -10.00
N GLN A 195 1.22 -6.20 -9.03
CA GLN A 195 0.85 -6.07 -7.63
C GLN A 195 2.08 -5.80 -6.77
N VAL A 196 1.86 -5.14 -5.64
CA VAL A 196 2.82 -5.09 -4.55
C VAL A 196 2.15 -5.58 -3.27
N TYR A 197 2.78 -6.56 -2.62
CA TYR A 197 2.43 -6.91 -1.25
C TYR A 197 3.31 -6.13 -0.29
N TYR A 198 2.74 -5.58 0.77
CA TYR A 198 3.48 -5.00 1.90
C TYR A 198 3.13 -5.74 3.17
N ILE A 199 4.12 -6.40 3.78
CA ILE A 199 3.90 -7.17 5.02
C ILE A 199 3.75 -6.21 6.19
N THR A 200 2.55 -6.18 6.78
CA THR A 200 2.23 -5.31 7.93
C THR A 200 2.44 -5.98 9.27
N GLU A 201 2.37 -7.33 9.31
CA GLU A 201 2.49 -8.10 10.54
C GLU A 201 2.95 -9.53 10.25
N GLY A 202 3.82 -10.06 11.09
CA GLY A 202 4.26 -11.46 11.02
C GLY A 202 5.37 -11.72 10.02
N TYR A 203 5.52 -12.99 9.67
CA TYR A 203 6.53 -13.48 8.73
C TYR A 203 6.08 -14.81 8.11
N GLY A 204 6.58 -15.12 6.93
CA GLY A 204 6.18 -16.31 6.19
C GLY A 204 7.00 -16.53 4.91
N THR A 205 6.35 -17.13 3.93
CA THR A 205 6.97 -17.43 2.63
C THR A 205 6.09 -16.94 1.48
N VAL A 206 6.70 -16.31 0.48
CA VAL A 206 6.05 -15.99 -0.80
C VAL A 206 6.77 -16.79 -1.90
N VAL A 207 5.99 -17.45 -2.74
CA VAL A 207 6.47 -18.13 -3.95
C VAL A 207 6.01 -17.37 -5.16
N ILE A 208 6.93 -17.02 -6.08
CA ILE A 208 6.62 -16.29 -7.31
C ILE A 208 7.34 -16.99 -8.47
N GLY A 209 6.57 -17.62 -9.35
CA GLY A 209 7.11 -18.56 -10.33
C GLY A 209 7.86 -19.70 -9.64
N ASP A 210 9.14 -19.85 -9.96
CA ASP A 210 10.02 -20.88 -9.35
C ASP A 210 10.81 -20.34 -8.14
N ASP A 211 10.72 -19.06 -7.84
CA ASP A 211 11.49 -18.40 -6.77
C ASP A 211 10.73 -18.43 -5.44
N VAL A 212 11.46 -18.68 -4.35
CA VAL A 212 10.95 -18.74 -2.97
C VAL A 212 11.59 -17.66 -2.12
N TYR A 213 10.77 -16.80 -1.53
CA TYR A 213 11.22 -15.68 -0.70
C TYR A 213 10.70 -15.85 0.74
N LYS A 214 11.60 -15.72 1.73
CA LYS A 214 11.20 -15.52 3.12
C LYS A 214 10.88 -14.05 3.33
N VAL A 215 9.72 -13.78 3.90
CA VAL A 215 9.22 -12.43 4.08
C VAL A 215 8.83 -12.15 5.53
N ARG A 216 8.93 -10.89 5.93
CA ARG A 216 8.63 -10.41 7.28
C ARG A 216 8.05 -9.00 7.25
N GLU A 217 7.58 -8.54 8.39
CA GLU A 217 7.10 -7.16 8.58
C GLU A 217 8.08 -6.12 8.00
N GLY A 218 7.53 -5.21 7.20
CA GLY A 218 8.25 -4.17 6.48
C GLY A 218 8.77 -4.55 5.10
N ASP A 219 8.63 -5.82 4.68
CA ASP A 219 8.96 -6.22 3.31
C ASP A 219 7.87 -5.76 2.34
N SER A 220 8.33 -5.25 1.20
CA SER A 220 7.53 -5.02 0.00
C SER A 220 7.93 -6.03 -1.06
N ILE A 221 6.94 -6.64 -1.69
CA ILE A 221 7.13 -7.69 -2.69
C ILE A 221 6.49 -7.23 -4.00
N TYR A 222 7.31 -6.93 -5.01
CA TYR A 222 6.83 -6.64 -6.35
C TYR A 222 6.53 -7.92 -7.11
N ILE A 223 5.31 -8.04 -7.62
CA ILE A 223 4.79 -9.17 -8.39
C ILE A 223 4.43 -8.66 -9.78
N PRO A 224 5.21 -9.01 -10.82
CA PRO A 224 4.94 -8.56 -12.18
C PRO A 224 3.69 -9.24 -12.77
N LYS A 225 3.12 -8.61 -13.81
CA LYS A 225 2.03 -9.19 -14.62
C LYS A 225 2.36 -10.60 -15.06
N GLY A 226 1.38 -11.51 -14.99
CA GLY A 226 1.49 -12.89 -15.41
C GLY A 226 2.36 -13.79 -14.52
N ALA A 227 2.89 -13.28 -13.41
CA ALA A 227 3.67 -14.07 -12.49
C ALA A 227 2.75 -14.88 -11.56
N LEU A 228 2.85 -16.22 -11.66
CA LEU A 228 2.17 -17.13 -10.74
C LEU A 228 2.70 -16.91 -9.33
N HIS A 229 1.83 -16.70 -8.35
CA HIS A 229 2.25 -16.40 -6.99
C HIS A 229 1.34 -16.99 -5.91
N GLN A 230 1.94 -17.20 -4.73
CA GLN A 230 1.25 -17.71 -3.55
C GLN A 230 1.97 -17.26 -2.28
N ILE A 231 1.24 -16.94 -1.22
CA ILE A 231 1.79 -16.59 0.09
C ILE A 231 1.35 -17.59 1.16
N PHE A 232 2.29 -17.91 2.08
CA PHE A 232 2.14 -18.92 3.12
C PHE A 232 2.46 -18.31 4.49
N ASN A 233 1.59 -18.53 5.45
CA ASN A 233 1.93 -18.39 6.87
C ASN A 233 2.45 -19.72 7.41
N ASP A 234 3.66 -20.07 7.02
CA ASP A 234 4.32 -21.34 7.36
C ASP A 234 5.24 -21.26 8.60
N ALA A 235 5.48 -20.09 9.11
CA ALA A 235 6.48 -19.84 10.14
C ALA A 235 5.96 -19.02 11.34
N CYS A 236 4.99 -18.12 11.14
CA CYS A 236 4.47 -17.26 12.21
C CYS A 236 3.44 -17.97 13.08
N ASP A 237 3.56 -17.87 14.40
CA ASP A 237 2.58 -18.44 15.34
C ASP A 237 1.25 -17.65 15.38
N GLY A 238 1.28 -16.39 14.99
CA GLY A 238 0.13 -15.50 14.87
C GLY A 238 -0.38 -15.38 13.44
N TRP A 239 -0.92 -14.21 13.13
CA TRP A 239 -1.31 -13.83 11.80
C TRP A 239 -0.09 -13.41 10.96
N LEU A 240 -0.12 -13.76 9.68
CA LEU A 240 0.64 -13.09 8.64
C LEU A 240 -0.32 -12.13 7.94
N ALA A 241 -0.17 -10.82 8.16
CA ALA A 241 -1.02 -9.83 7.55
C ALA A 241 -0.24 -8.94 6.57
N TYR A 242 -0.88 -8.62 5.46
CA TYR A 242 -0.26 -7.84 4.39
C TYR A 242 -1.29 -7.00 3.63
N LEU A 243 -0.80 -5.94 3.00
CA LEU A 243 -1.56 -5.16 2.03
C LEU A 243 -1.35 -5.75 0.64
N VAL A 244 -2.40 -5.78 -0.15
CA VAL A 244 -2.37 -6.03 -1.59
C VAL A 244 -2.68 -4.72 -2.28
N ILE A 245 -1.71 -4.22 -3.02
CA ILE A 245 -1.72 -2.96 -3.77
C ILE A 245 -1.71 -3.33 -5.25
N SER A 246 -2.70 -2.90 -6.00
CA SER A 246 -2.80 -3.24 -7.43
C SER A 246 -3.28 -2.06 -8.26
#